data_23b75a984b854e9425188a24ed9d07d2
#
_entry.id   23b75a984b854e9425188a24ed9d07d2
#
_cell.length_a   1.000
_cell.length_b   1.000
_cell.length_c   1.000
_cell.angle_alpha   90.00
_cell.angle_beta   90.00
_cell.angle_gamma   90.00
#
_symmetry.space_group_name_H-M   'P 1'
#
loop_
_entity.id
_entity.type
_entity.pdbx_description
1 polymer ?
#
loop_
_entity_poly.entity_id
_entity_poly.type
_entity_poly.pdbx_seq_one_letter_code
_entity_poly.pdbx_strand_id
1 'polypeptide(L)'
;EMCIRDRHYKAQDVSVEGDFSQLAFFAVLGTLNNTLSCSNMDMSSKQGDKAILDCIPSFTSDKDTITFTKKQPAPQTIDLSNCPDLGPILCVLASFTNGETNIVNAARLRMKESDRIEAMETELKKWGVDITSTFDSIQIHGKEHYKSNNTVEIFGHNDHRIVMAMTVFGLCAGSECIIDDAQAITKSYPTFFEDIQSLGGKVEIL
;
A
#
# COMPACT_ATOMS: atom_id res chain seq x y z
N GLU A 1 -7.07 20.35 26.09
CA GLU A 1 -6.20 19.44 26.87
C GLU A 1 -7.05 18.42 27.59
N MET A 2 -6.93 17.16 27.22
CA MET A 2 -7.55 16.08 28.00
C MET A 2 -6.78 15.88 29.30
N CYS A 3 -7.39 16.23 30.44
CA CYS A 3 -6.80 15.97 31.75
C CYS A 3 -6.95 14.46 32.06
N ILE A 4 -5.83 13.73 32.03
CA ILE A 4 -5.80 12.27 32.28
C ILE A 4 -5.81 11.94 33.78
N ARG A 5 -5.83 12.94 34.67
CA ARG A 5 -5.66 12.76 36.12
C ARG A 5 -6.82 12.05 36.83
N ASP A 6 -8.00 12.05 36.23
CA ASP A 6 -9.23 11.46 36.76
C ASP A 6 -9.55 10.07 36.19
N ARG A 7 -8.68 9.53 35.31
CA ARG A 7 -8.88 8.22 34.71
C ARG A 7 -7.87 7.21 35.28
N HIS A 8 -8.40 6.09 35.71
CA HIS A 8 -7.61 4.95 36.16
C HIS A 8 -7.66 3.85 35.12
N TYR A 9 -6.48 3.38 34.67
CA TYR A 9 -6.38 2.20 33.83
C TYR A 9 -6.72 0.95 34.63
N LYS A 10 -7.58 0.11 34.08
CA LYS A 10 -7.86 -1.21 34.63
C LYS A 10 -7.07 -2.23 33.81
N ALA A 11 -6.33 -3.08 34.50
CA ALA A 11 -5.63 -4.18 33.84
C ALA A 11 -6.68 -5.12 33.20
N GLN A 12 -6.45 -5.47 31.94
CA GLN A 12 -7.26 -6.43 31.20
C GLN A 12 -6.39 -7.11 30.14
N ASP A 13 -6.72 -8.33 29.81
CA ASP A 13 -6.11 -9.02 28.69
C ASP A 13 -6.74 -8.53 27.40
N VAL A 14 -5.90 -8.15 26.44
CA VAL A 14 -6.33 -7.64 25.12
C VAL A 14 -5.58 -8.40 24.04
N SER A 15 -6.33 -8.91 23.07
CA SER A 15 -5.75 -9.40 21.81
C SER A 15 -5.70 -8.27 20.80
N VAL A 16 -4.51 -8.01 20.24
CA VAL A 16 -4.33 -7.00 19.20
C VAL A 16 -4.70 -7.61 17.86
N GLU A 17 -5.64 -6.98 17.17
CA GLU A 17 -6.02 -7.36 15.81
C GLU A 17 -4.93 -7.04 14.79
N GLY A 18 -4.99 -7.67 13.61
CA GLY A 18 -4.10 -7.36 12.49
C GLY A 18 -4.29 -5.93 11.98
N ASP A 19 -3.21 -5.36 11.43
CA ASP A 19 -3.17 -3.99 10.93
C ASP A 19 -3.60 -3.94 9.46
N PHE A 20 -4.72 -3.27 9.18
CA PHE A 20 -5.22 -3.09 7.80
C PHE A 20 -4.32 -2.21 6.95
N SER A 21 -3.51 -1.32 7.55
CA SER A 21 -2.53 -0.55 6.80
C SER A 21 -1.43 -1.44 6.22
N GLN A 22 -1.00 -2.46 6.97
CA GLN A 22 -0.01 -3.44 6.51
C GLN A 22 -0.63 -4.46 5.56
N LEU A 23 -1.85 -4.93 5.88
CA LEU A 23 -2.64 -5.80 5.00
C LEU A 23 -2.74 -5.24 3.58
N ALA A 24 -2.90 -3.91 3.44
CA ALA A 24 -3.16 -3.26 2.16
C ALA A 24 -2.10 -3.57 1.10
N PHE A 25 -0.82 -3.72 1.47
CA PHE A 25 0.25 -4.08 0.54
C PHE A 25 0.05 -5.48 -0.03
N PHE A 26 -0.30 -6.43 0.83
CA PHE A 26 -0.57 -7.82 0.42
C PHE A 26 -1.91 -7.96 -0.31
N ALA A 27 -2.91 -7.14 0.05
CA ALA A 27 -4.19 -7.09 -0.65
C ALA A 27 -4.01 -6.68 -2.11
N VAL A 28 -3.22 -5.64 -2.37
CA VAL A 28 -2.90 -5.19 -3.73
C VAL A 28 -2.05 -6.23 -4.46
N LEU A 29 -1.02 -6.78 -3.80
CA LEU A 29 -0.18 -7.84 -4.39
C LEU A 29 -1.03 -9.06 -4.78
N GLY A 30 -1.92 -9.53 -3.89
CA GLY A 30 -2.82 -10.66 -4.15
C GLY A 30 -3.80 -10.38 -5.28
N THR A 31 -4.28 -9.14 -5.38
CA THR A 31 -5.20 -8.71 -6.45
C THR A 31 -4.53 -8.66 -7.81
N LEU A 32 -3.28 -8.19 -7.89
CA LEU A 32 -2.59 -7.96 -9.17
C LEU A 32 -1.78 -9.17 -9.63
N ASN A 33 -1.28 -9.99 -8.71
CA ASN A 33 -0.33 -11.06 -9.05
C ASN A 33 -0.93 -12.46 -8.86
N ASN A 34 -1.00 -12.96 -7.62
CA ASN A 34 -1.47 -14.31 -7.30
C ASN A 34 -2.35 -14.30 -6.05
N THR A 35 -3.20 -15.33 -5.90
CA THR A 35 -4.01 -15.50 -4.69
C THR A 35 -3.15 -15.48 -3.43
N LEU A 36 -3.56 -14.68 -2.44
CA LEU A 36 -2.84 -14.45 -1.21
C LEU A 36 -3.81 -14.40 -0.02
N SER A 37 -3.46 -15.05 1.09
CA SER A 37 -4.28 -15.08 2.30
C SER A 37 -3.53 -14.44 3.47
N CYS A 38 -4.22 -13.60 4.23
CA CYS A 38 -3.71 -12.95 5.44
C CYS A 38 -4.62 -13.30 6.62
N SER A 39 -4.03 -13.76 7.71
CA SER A 39 -4.74 -14.14 8.94
C SER A 39 -4.66 -13.06 10.02
N ASN A 40 -5.34 -13.28 11.15
CA ASN A 40 -5.44 -12.37 12.29
C ASN A 40 -6.14 -11.03 11.94
N MET A 41 -7.09 -11.05 11.00
CA MET A 41 -7.85 -9.87 10.57
C MET A 41 -9.25 -9.86 11.16
N ASP A 42 -9.62 -8.78 11.82
CA ASP A 42 -10.98 -8.62 12.36
C ASP A 42 -11.85 -7.82 11.40
N MET A 43 -12.83 -8.49 10.79
CA MET A 43 -13.79 -7.82 9.89
C MET A 43 -14.70 -6.81 10.60
N SER A 44 -14.78 -6.83 11.95
CA SER A 44 -15.49 -5.83 12.73
C SER A 44 -14.64 -4.62 13.10
N SER A 45 -13.34 -4.62 12.74
CA SER A 45 -12.36 -3.56 13.02
C SER A 45 -12.87 -2.18 12.64
N LYS A 46 -12.49 -1.19 13.43
CA LYS A 46 -12.78 0.24 13.22
C LYS A 46 -11.60 0.99 12.62
N GLN A 47 -10.54 0.30 12.21
CA GLN A 47 -9.41 0.92 11.52
C GLN A 47 -9.88 1.58 10.22
N GLY A 48 -9.46 2.84 9.99
CA GLY A 48 -9.83 3.58 8.78
C GLY A 48 -9.30 2.91 7.51
N ASP A 49 -8.11 2.33 7.59
CA ASP A 49 -7.44 1.67 6.46
C ASP A 49 -8.09 0.34 6.04
N LYS A 50 -9.11 -0.15 6.79
CA LYS A 50 -9.99 -1.22 6.30
C LYS A 50 -10.70 -0.84 5.00
N ALA A 51 -10.77 0.45 4.66
CA ALA A 51 -11.26 0.96 3.38
C ALA A 51 -10.53 0.36 2.16
N ILE A 52 -9.35 -0.25 2.32
CA ILE A 52 -8.69 -0.99 1.24
C ILE A 52 -9.60 -2.07 0.65
N LEU A 53 -10.43 -2.72 1.46
CA LEU A 53 -11.34 -3.77 1.00
C LEU A 53 -12.40 -3.25 0.02
N ASP A 54 -12.77 -1.97 0.11
CA ASP A 54 -13.71 -1.33 -0.81
C ASP A 54 -13.08 -1.03 -2.18
N CYS A 55 -11.73 -0.92 -2.21
CA CYS A 55 -10.97 -0.66 -3.42
C CYS A 55 -10.59 -1.94 -4.19
N ILE A 56 -10.63 -3.10 -3.52
CA ILE A 56 -10.24 -4.40 -4.08
C ILE A 56 -11.43 -5.08 -4.77
N PRO A 57 -11.28 -5.57 -6.02
CA PRO A 57 -12.39 -6.09 -6.81
C PRO A 57 -12.91 -7.47 -6.34
N SER A 58 -12.10 -8.22 -5.57
CA SER A 58 -12.48 -9.57 -5.14
C SER A 58 -11.65 -10.04 -3.95
N PHE A 59 -12.32 -10.34 -2.87
CA PHE A 59 -11.77 -11.06 -1.72
C PHE A 59 -12.84 -11.94 -1.08
N THR A 60 -12.41 -12.90 -0.27
CA THR A 60 -13.27 -13.68 0.63
C THR A 60 -12.74 -13.59 2.04
N SER A 61 -13.61 -13.69 3.03
CA SER A 61 -13.22 -13.75 4.43
C SER A 61 -13.82 -14.97 5.11
N ASP A 62 -12.98 -15.70 5.85
CA ASP A 62 -13.41 -16.81 6.70
C ASP A 62 -12.76 -16.64 8.08
N LYS A 63 -13.59 -16.48 9.11
CA LYS A 63 -13.14 -16.17 10.47
C LYS A 63 -12.26 -14.92 10.51
N ASP A 64 -10.97 -15.10 10.81
CA ASP A 64 -9.94 -14.07 10.91
C ASP A 64 -9.01 -14.01 9.69
N THR A 65 -9.34 -14.71 8.61
CA THR A 65 -8.50 -14.79 7.41
C THR A 65 -9.20 -14.13 6.23
N ILE A 66 -8.48 -13.24 5.54
CA ILE A 66 -8.92 -12.60 4.29
C ILE A 66 -8.08 -13.14 3.15
N THR A 67 -8.73 -13.63 2.10
CA THR A 67 -8.07 -14.15 0.89
C THR A 67 -8.39 -13.24 -0.29
N PHE A 68 -7.36 -12.69 -0.89
CA PHE A 68 -7.40 -11.88 -2.10
C PHE A 68 -7.13 -12.77 -3.32
N THR A 69 -7.91 -12.59 -4.37
CA THR A 69 -7.76 -13.37 -5.61
C THR A 69 -7.44 -12.44 -6.76
N LYS A 70 -6.56 -12.91 -7.66
CA LYS A 70 -6.19 -12.15 -8.85
C LYS A 70 -7.43 -11.78 -9.65
N LYS A 71 -7.64 -10.49 -9.81
CA LYS A 71 -8.71 -9.92 -10.63
C LYS A 71 -8.38 -8.50 -11.02
N GLN A 72 -8.60 -8.17 -12.29
CA GLN A 72 -8.35 -6.82 -12.80
C GLN A 72 -9.21 -5.81 -12.06
N PRO A 73 -8.61 -4.77 -11.42
CA PRO A 73 -9.37 -3.70 -10.80
C PRO A 73 -10.01 -2.79 -11.85
N ALA A 74 -11.11 -2.13 -11.45
CA ALA A 74 -11.80 -1.17 -12.30
C ALA A 74 -11.43 0.26 -11.91
N PRO A 75 -11.42 1.22 -12.86
CA PRO A 75 -11.26 2.63 -12.59
C PRO A 75 -12.25 3.13 -11.55
N GLN A 76 -11.78 3.97 -10.64
CA GLN A 76 -12.61 4.46 -9.53
C GLN A 76 -12.12 5.82 -9.02
N THR A 77 -12.96 6.49 -8.24
CA THR A 77 -12.56 7.63 -7.42
C THR A 77 -12.40 7.17 -5.97
N ILE A 78 -11.23 7.39 -5.40
CA ILE A 78 -10.87 6.94 -4.05
C ILE A 78 -10.70 8.17 -3.15
N ASP A 79 -11.43 8.21 -2.05
CA ASP A 79 -11.36 9.28 -1.06
C ASP A 79 -10.43 8.91 0.11
N LEU A 80 -9.34 9.65 0.29
CA LEU A 80 -8.35 9.43 1.35
C LEU A 80 -8.64 10.17 2.66
N SER A 81 -9.78 10.84 2.81
CA SER A 81 -10.09 11.63 4.02
C SER A 81 -9.88 10.85 5.32
N ASN A 82 -10.27 9.57 5.35
CA ASN A 82 -10.23 8.73 6.55
C ASN A 82 -9.15 7.62 6.51
N CYS A 83 -8.46 7.45 5.38
CA CYS A 83 -7.45 6.40 5.17
C CYS A 83 -6.20 6.91 4.42
N PRO A 84 -5.58 8.02 4.86
CA PRO A 84 -4.47 8.63 4.12
C PRO A 84 -3.28 7.69 3.98
N ASP A 85 -3.10 6.77 4.89
CA ASP A 85 -1.96 5.85 4.87
C ASP A 85 -2.03 4.81 3.76
N LEU A 86 -3.18 4.64 3.14
CA LEU A 86 -3.35 3.82 1.94
C LEU A 86 -2.87 4.50 0.65
N GLY A 87 -2.61 5.82 0.66
CA GLY A 87 -2.28 6.59 -0.53
C GLY A 87 -1.22 5.93 -1.43
N PRO A 88 -0.01 5.62 -0.94
CA PRO A 88 1.03 5.02 -1.76
C PRO A 88 0.64 3.69 -2.41
N ILE A 89 0.06 2.77 -1.66
CA ILE A 89 -0.31 1.45 -2.22
C ILE A 89 -1.52 1.53 -3.16
N LEU A 90 -2.43 2.50 -2.96
CA LEU A 90 -3.52 2.76 -3.88
C LEU A 90 -3.06 3.39 -5.19
N CYS A 91 -1.96 4.17 -5.19
CA CYS A 91 -1.31 4.60 -6.43
C CYS A 91 -0.78 3.40 -7.23
N VAL A 92 -0.25 2.38 -6.55
CA VAL A 92 0.17 1.13 -7.20
C VAL A 92 -1.03 0.40 -7.80
N LEU A 93 -2.11 0.20 -7.04
CA LEU A 93 -3.34 -0.41 -7.54
C LEU A 93 -3.86 0.32 -8.78
N ALA A 94 -3.94 1.66 -8.71
CA ALA A 94 -4.40 2.51 -9.80
C ALA A 94 -3.50 2.40 -11.04
N SER A 95 -2.18 2.27 -10.85
CA SER A 95 -1.24 2.09 -11.96
C SER A 95 -1.53 0.84 -12.78
N PHE A 96 -1.92 -0.26 -12.14
CA PHE A 96 -2.29 -1.50 -12.82
C PHE A 96 -3.78 -1.60 -13.15
N THR A 97 -4.55 -0.55 -12.93
CA THR A 97 -5.96 -0.45 -13.34
C THR A 97 -6.06 0.11 -14.76
N ASN A 98 -6.68 -0.62 -15.67
CA ASN A 98 -6.83 -0.15 -17.05
C ASN A 98 -7.85 1.00 -17.13
N GLY A 99 -7.37 2.22 -17.30
CA GLY A 99 -8.18 3.44 -17.35
C GLY A 99 -7.80 4.46 -16.28
N GLU A 100 -8.67 5.43 -16.04
CA GLU A 100 -8.43 6.56 -15.15
C GLU A 100 -8.92 6.29 -13.73
N THR A 101 -8.03 6.42 -12.75
CA THR A 101 -8.35 6.42 -11.32
C THR A 101 -7.99 7.78 -10.72
N ASN A 102 -8.90 8.34 -9.93
CA ASN A 102 -8.72 9.59 -9.23
C ASN A 102 -8.65 9.36 -7.72
N ILE A 103 -7.55 9.77 -7.08
CA ILE A 103 -7.38 9.73 -5.63
C ILE A 103 -7.54 11.16 -5.12
N VAL A 104 -8.55 11.39 -4.27
CA VAL A 104 -8.95 12.72 -3.82
C VAL A 104 -8.80 12.87 -2.31
N ASN A 105 -8.86 14.13 -1.82
CA ASN A 105 -8.68 14.47 -0.40
C ASN A 105 -7.32 13.98 0.15
N ALA A 106 -6.30 14.05 -0.68
CA ALA A 106 -4.98 13.50 -0.44
C ALA A 106 -4.01 14.50 0.26
N ALA A 107 -4.43 15.74 0.57
CA ALA A 107 -3.55 16.79 1.12
C ALA A 107 -2.74 16.34 2.35
N ARG A 108 -3.28 15.45 3.19
CA ARG A 108 -2.58 14.92 4.38
C ARG A 108 -1.33 14.11 4.04
N LEU A 109 -1.22 13.59 2.82
CA LEU A 109 -0.05 12.84 2.35
C LEU A 109 1.20 13.73 2.26
N ARG A 110 1.04 15.04 2.05
CA ARG A 110 2.17 15.98 1.98
C ARG A 110 2.84 16.24 3.33
N MET A 111 2.17 15.91 4.43
CA MET A 111 2.63 16.14 5.81
C MET A 111 2.97 14.82 6.53
N LYS A 112 3.34 13.80 5.80
CA LYS A 112 3.75 12.50 6.35
C LYS A 112 5.28 12.44 6.52
N GLU A 113 5.88 11.26 6.56
CA GLU A 113 7.34 11.09 6.65
C GLU A 113 8.09 11.69 5.45
N SER A 114 7.44 11.67 4.30
CA SER A 114 7.80 12.37 3.08
C SER A 114 6.59 13.11 2.52
N ASP A 115 6.76 13.96 1.51
CA ASP A 115 5.64 14.34 0.63
C ASP A 115 5.29 13.14 -0.25
N ARG A 116 4.36 12.31 0.24
CA ARG A 116 3.99 11.05 -0.42
C ARG A 116 3.35 11.24 -1.79
N ILE A 117 2.73 12.41 -2.06
CA ILE A 117 2.19 12.72 -3.38
C ILE A 117 3.33 12.90 -4.37
N GLU A 118 4.30 13.76 -4.04
CA GLU A 118 5.47 14.02 -4.89
C GLU A 118 6.32 12.78 -5.06
N ALA A 119 6.55 12.02 -3.99
CA ALA A 119 7.32 10.79 -4.01
C ALA A 119 6.69 9.76 -4.96
N MET A 120 5.40 9.45 -4.81
CA MET A 120 4.73 8.48 -5.68
C MET A 120 4.67 8.94 -7.14
N GLU A 121 4.41 10.22 -7.39
CA GLU A 121 4.42 10.76 -8.75
C GLU A 121 5.81 10.61 -9.39
N THR A 122 6.86 10.95 -8.66
CA THR A 122 8.24 10.85 -9.14
C THR A 122 8.64 9.41 -9.43
N GLU A 123 8.40 8.51 -8.48
CA GLU A 123 8.88 7.13 -8.60
C GLU A 123 8.08 6.31 -9.62
N LEU A 124 6.77 6.51 -9.70
CA LEU A 124 5.93 5.84 -10.70
C LEU A 124 6.21 6.32 -12.12
N LYS A 125 6.57 7.58 -12.33
CA LYS A 125 7.00 8.09 -13.65
C LYS A 125 8.23 7.38 -14.20
N LYS A 126 9.14 6.90 -13.35
CA LYS A 126 10.31 6.11 -13.79
C LYS A 126 9.91 4.79 -14.46
N TRP A 127 8.73 4.27 -14.11
CA TRP A 127 8.13 3.07 -14.72
C TRP A 127 7.26 3.39 -15.94
N GLY A 128 7.16 4.67 -16.32
CA GLY A 128 6.30 5.12 -17.41
C GLY A 128 4.80 5.08 -17.07
N VAL A 129 4.46 5.26 -15.80
CA VAL A 129 3.08 5.48 -15.36
C VAL A 129 2.67 6.89 -15.76
N ASP A 130 1.50 7.02 -16.37
CA ASP A 130 0.87 8.31 -16.65
C ASP A 130 0.14 8.79 -15.38
N ILE A 131 0.84 9.62 -14.62
CA ILE A 131 0.41 10.13 -13.33
C ILE A 131 0.62 11.64 -13.25
N THR A 132 -0.38 12.33 -12.74
CA THR A 132 -0.33 13.77 -12.44
C THR A 132 -0.93 14.02 -11.07
N SER A 133 -0.48 15.06 -10.38
CA SER A 133 -1.00 15.41 -9.07
C SER A 133 -1.28 16.91 -8.94
N THR A 134 -2.18 17.22 -8.02
CA THR A 134 -2.41 18.58 -7.50
C THR A 134 -1.98 18.65 -6.04
N PHE A 135 -2.36 19.72 -5.34
CA PHE A 135 -2.09 19.81 -3.91
C PHE A 135 -2.75 18.67 -3.10
N ASP A 136 -3.95 18.25 -3.47
CA ASP A 136 -4.80 17.34 -2.71
C ASP A 136 -5.39 16.17 -3.51
N SER A 137 -4.90 15.96 -4.73
CA SER A 137 -5.37 14.86 -5.56
C SER A 137 -4.26 14.25 -6.42
N ILE A 138 -4.47 13.01 -6.84
CA ILE A 138 -3.60 12.27 -7.76
C ILE A 138 -4.50 11.64 -8.82
N GLN A 139 -4.15 11.81 -10.09
CA GLN A 139 -4.80 11.19 -11.23
C GLN A 139 -3.84 10.24 -11.90
N ILE A 140 -4.28 9.02 -12.14
CA ILE A 140 -3.48 7.97 -12.76
C ILE A 140 -4.26 7.35 -13.92
N HIS A 141 -3.65 7.36 -15.11
CA HIS A 141 -4.10 6.58 -16.26
C HIS A 141 -3.31 5.28 -16.31
N GLY A 142 -3.83 4.27 -15.66
CA GLY A 142 -3.17 2.99 -15.52
C GLY A 142 -3.33 2.10 -16.75
N LYS A 143 -2.49 1.06 -16.82
CA LYS A 143 -2.51 0.00 -17.83
C LYS A 143 -2.18 -1.35 -17.19
N GLU A 144 -2.61 -2.42 -17.82
CA GLU A 144 -2.50 -3.77 -17.25
C GLU A 144 -1.07 -4.24 -16.99
N HIS A 145 -0.10 -3.77 -17.79
CA HIS A 145 1.28 -4.24 -17.72
C HIS A 145 2.28 -3.10 -17.78
N TYR A 146 3.28 -3.19 -16.92
CA TYR A 146 4.51 -2.39 -16.95
C TYR A 146 5.70 -3.32 -17.09
N LYS A 147 6.66 -2.92 -17.87
CA LYS A 147 7.92 -3.66 -18.03
C LYS A 147 9.04 -2.68 -18.31
N SER A 148 10.17 -2.86 -17.65
CA SER A 148 11.42 -2.19 -17.97
C SER A 148 12.43 -3.21 -18.47
N ASN A 149 13.20 -2.84 -19.48
CA ASN A 149 14.35 -3.64 -19.96
C ASN A 149 15.63 -3.33 -19.18
N ASN A 150 15.61 -2.27 -18.38
CA ASN A 150 16.72 -1.86 -17.51
C ASN A 150 16.27 -1.92 -16.07
N THR A 151 17.20 -2.11 -15.15
CA THR A 151 16.97 -1.95 -13.71
C THR A 151 16.47 -0.55 -13.43
N VAL A 152 15.35 -0.43 -12.71
CA VAL A 152 14.77 0.87 -12.34
C VAL A 152 15.26 1.25 -10.96
N GLU A 153 15.89 2.41 -10.85
CA GLU A 153 16.37 2.94 -9.57
C GLU A 153 15.28 3.78 -8.90
N ILE A 154 14.85 3.37 -7.73
CA ILE A 154 13.78 3.96 -6.92
C ILE A 154 14.39 4.62 -5.69
N PHE A 155 14.01 5.85 -5.42
CA PHE A 155 14.34 6.52 -4.18
C PHE A 155 13.26 6.22 -3.12
N GLY A 156 13.67 5.69 -1.97
CA GLY A 156 12.76 5.29 -0.89
C GLY A 156 12.24 6.44 -0.04
N HIS A 157 12.79 7.65 -0.20
CA HIS A 157 12.40 8.87 0.53
C HIS A 157 12.45 8.71 2.05
N ASN A 158 13.23 7.76 2.56
CA ASN A 158 13.23 7.36 3.97
C ASN A 158 11.81 7.15 4.54
N ASP A 159 10.87 6.73 3.70
CA ASP A 159 9.47 6.49 4.03
C ASP A 159 9.10 5.03 3.75
N HIS A 160 8.78 4.30 4.83
CA HIS A 160 8.45 2.88 4.76
C HIS A 160 7.30 2.56 3.80
N ARG A 161 6.30 3.46 3.66
CA ARG A 161 5.16 3.23 2.76
C ARG A 161 5.54 3.41 1.30
N ILE A 162 6.49 4.28 0.99
CA ILE A 162 7.03 4.41 -0.38
C ILE A 162 7.83 3.16 -0.70
N VAL A 163 8.75 2.74 0.17
CA VAL A 163 9.54 1.52 -0.01
C VAL A 163 8.66 0.30 -0.24
N MET A 164 7.67 0.06 0.65
CA MET A 164 6.78 -1.10 0.52
C MET A 164 5.89 -1.02 -0.73
N ALA A 165 5.35 0.15 -1.07
CA ALA A 165 4.52 0.32 -2.26
C ALA A 165 5.32 0.07 -3.55
N MET A 166 6.53 0.61 -3.65
CA MET A 166 7.38 0.43 -4.83
C MET A 166 7.91 -1.00 -4.93
N THR A 167 8.12 -1.70 -3.80
CA THR A 167 8.40 -3.15 -3.79
C THR A 167 7.24 -3.94 -4.42
N VAL A 168 6.01 -3.67 -4.00
CA VAL A 168 4.82 -4.31 -4.58
C VAL A 168 4.70 -3.98 -6.07
N PHE A 169 4.97 -2.72 -6.48
CA PHE A 169 4.96 -2.34 -7.89
C PHE A 169 5.96 -3.17 -8.70
N GLY A 170 7.22 -3.25 -8.26
CA GLY A 170 8.28 -4.02 -8.94
C GLY A 170 7.92 -5.50 -9.10
N LEU A 171 7.38 -6.11 -8.04
CA LEU A 171 6.90 -7.50 -8.08
C LEU A 171 5.76 -7.71 -9.09
N CYS A 172 4.81 -6.77 -9.15
CA CYS A 172 3.70 -6.84 -10.11
C CYS A 172 4.16 -6.56 -11.54
N ALA A 173 5.14 -5.68 -11.75
CA ALA A 173 5.74 -5.40 -13.06
C ALA A 173 6.62 -6.57 -13.55
N GLY A 174 7.08 -7.43 -12.66
CA GLY A 174 7.98 -8.55 -12.98
C GLY A 174 9.31 -8.08 -13.59
N SER A 175 9.79 -6.91 -13.19
CA SER A 175 11.03 -6.29 -13.64
C SER A 175 11.91 -5.93 -12.46
N GLU A 176 13.22 -6.00 -12.67
CA GLU A 176 14.19 -5.68 -11.64
C GLU A 176 14.17 -4.20 -11.27
N CYS A 177 14.19 -3.90 -9.97
CA CYS A 177 14.38 -2.55 -9.45
C CYS A 177 15.30 -2.56 -8.23
N ILE A 178 16.01 -1.46 -8.02
CA ILE A 178 16.80 -1.19 -6.82
C ILE A 178 16.07 -0.10 -6.05
N ILE A 179 15.79 -0.34 -4.79
CA ILE A 179 15.11 0.61 -3.91
C ILE A 179 16.11 0.97 -2.80
N ASP A 180 16.50 2.23 -2.73
CA ASP A 180 17.30 2.72 -1.61
C ASP A 180 16.43 2.96 -0.36
N ASP A 181 17.08 3.36 0.75
CA ASP A 181 16.39 3.57 2.03
C ASP A 181 15.54 2.37 2.49
N ALA A 182 15.84 1.14 2.01
CA ALA A 182 15.07 -0.08 2.31
C ALA A 182 14.88 -0.31 3.81
N GLN A 183 15.82 0.13 4.66
CA GLN A 183 15.74 0.07 6.11
C GLN A 183 14.57 0.87 6.70
N ALA A 184 13.96 1.78 5.95
CA ALA A 184 12.80 2.56 6.41
C ALA A 184 11.62 1.67 6.83
N ILE A 185 11.51 0.43 6.31
CA ILE A 185 10.48 -0.53 6.71
C ILE A 185 10.50 -0.83 8.22
N THR A 186 11.66 -0.73 8.87
CA THR A 186 11.79 -0.99 10.31
C THR A 186 10.94 -0.07 11.18
N LYS A 187 10.49 1.06 10.63
CA LYS A 187 9.61 2.01 11.33
C LYS A 187 8.20 1.44 11.60
N SER A 188 7.73 0.49 10.78
CA SER A 188 6.38 -0.04 10.92
C SER A 188 6.23 -1.52 10.59
N TYR A 189 7.06 -2.09 9.70
CA TYR A 189 6.97 -3.49 9.30
C TYR A 189 8.38 -4.10 9.10
N PRO A 190 9.10 -4.38 10.18
CA PRO A 190 10.49 -4.86 10.11
C PRO A 190 10.68 -6.13 9.29
N THR A 191 9.70 -7.04 9.28
CA THR A 191 9.77 -8.34 8.59
C THR A 191 9.19 -8.32 7.17
N PHE A 192 8.85 -7.15 6.62
CA PHE A 192 8.17 -7.03 5.33
C PHE A 192 8.88 -7.80 4.20
N PHE A 193 10.19 -7.66 4.07
CA PHE A 193 10.94 -8.35 3.01
C PHE A 193 11.05 -9.86 3.25
N GLU A 194 11.14 -10.30 4.51
CA GLU A 194 11.11 -11.71 4.89
C GLU A 194 9.77 -12.35 4.50
N ASP A 195 8.67 -11.64 4.75
CA ASP A 195 7.34 -12.10 4.39
C ASP A 195 7.17 -12.16 2.85
N ILE A 196 7.65 -11.15 2.12
CA ILE A 196 7.68 -11.16 0.64
C ILE A 196 8.50 -12.36 0.13
N GLN A 197 9.68 -12.63 0.70
CA GLN A 197 10.50 -13.78 0.31
C GLN A 197 9.80 -15.11 0.61
N SER A 198 9.12 -15.23 1.76
CA SER A 198 8.35 -16.42 2.13
C SER A 198 7.22 -16.75 1.15
N LEU A 199 6.67 -15.71 0.51
CA LEU A 199 5.65 -15.80 -0.54
C LEU A 199 6.22 -16.06 -1.94
N GLY A 200 7.55 -16.23 -2.04
CA GLY A 200 8.25 -16.50 -3.30
C GLY A 200 8.72 -15.25 -4.05
N GLY A 201 8.60 -14.08 -3.46
CA GLY A 201 9.18 -12.84 -3.99
C GLY A 201 10.71 -12.91 -3.98
N LYS A 202 11.35 -12.46 -5.05
CA LYS A 202 12.81 -12.36 -5.12
C LYS A 202 13.22 -10.98 -4.64
N VAL A 203 13.73 -10.91 -3.42
CA VAL A 203 14.25 -9.69 -2.78
C VAL A 203 15.64 -10.00 -2.25
N GLU A 204 16.60 -9.13 -2.58
CA GLU A 204 17.97 -9.18 -2.07
C GLU A 204 18.25 -7.85 -1.35
N ILE A 205 18.85 -7.92 -0.16
CA ILE A 205 19.32 -6.74 0.58
C ILE A 205 20.80 -6.60 0.30
N LEU A 206 21.19 -5.48 -0.32
CA LEU A 206 22.56 -5.17 -0.73
C LEU A 206 23.31 -4.40 0.34
#